data_a916f33de52eab65be6cd070cc157d34
#
_entry.id   a916f33de52eab65be6cd070cc157d34
#
_cell.length_a   1.000
_cell.length_b   1.000
_cell.length_c   1.000
_cell.angle_alpha   90.00
_cell.angle_beta   90.00
_cell.angle_gamma   90.00
#
_symmetry.space_group_name_H-M   'P 1'
#
loop_
_entity.id
_entity.type
_entity.pdbx_description
1 polymer ?
#
loop_
_entity_poly.entity_id
_entity_poly.type
_entity_poly.pdbx_seq_one_letter_code
_entity_poly.pdbx_strand_id
1 'polypeptide(L)'
;MAKVRIEPWRISLDGPVSDYSESLFAVGNGHLGMRGFSLQTPKRRPYDHAVFRAGFFEPIRPGVTDMVQLPDALGLRVAEEEPAEVSQELDLRTGIFTQRWRGRTVAVEAQRMASMADRQLLCVRLVLTALSDTEAEVRSELDAQVCNLPVHDDQMVRETQTVRLLT
;
A
#
# COMPACT_ATOMS: atom_id res chain seq x y z
N MET A 1 -16.79 -14.17 2.94
CA MET A 1 -16.04 -13.99 1.68
C MET A 1 -16.05 -12.50 1.38
N ALA A 2 -14.89 -11.85 1.25
CA ALA A 2 -14.80 -10.43 0.94
C ALA A 2 -15.46 -10.16 -0.42
N LYS A 3 -16.32 -9.14 -0.48
CA LYS A 3 -17.08 -8.82 -1.70
C LYS A 3 -16.59 -7.49 -2.25
N VAL A 4 -15.98 -7.54 -3.43
CA VAL A 4 -15.65 -6.35 -4.20
C VAL A 4 -16.93 -5.79 -4.84
N ARG A 5 -17.16 -4.49 -4.67
CA ARG A 5 -18.21 -3.74 -5.35
C ARG A 5 -17.57 -2.72 -6.28
N ILE A 6 -18.06 -2.65 -7.50
CA ILE A 6 -17.62 -1.68 -8.51
C ILE A 6 -18.83 -0.85 -8.89
N GLU A 7 -18.74 0.45 -8.62
CA GLU A 7 -19.74 1.45 -8.97
C GLU A 7 -19.10 2.48 -9.91
N PRO A 8 -19.87 3.30 -10.61
CA PRO A 8 -19.30 4.41 -11.36
C PRO A 8 -18.42 5.27 -10.42
N TRP A 9 -17.11 5.35 -10.74
CA TRP A 9 -16.13 6.14 -10.00
C TRP A 9 -15.75 5.64 -8.60
N ARG A 10 -16.14 4.42 -8.21
CA ARG A 10 -15.83 3.86 -6.90
C ARG A 10 -15.57 2.37 -6.96
N ILE A 11 -14.51 1.93 -6.32
CA ILE A 11 -14.22 0.54 -6.03
C ILE A 11 -14.20 0.37 -4.53
N SER A 12 -14.95 -0.58 -3.99
CA SER A 12 -14.98 -0.85 -2.55
C SER A 12 -14.89 -2.33 -2.23
N LEU A 13 -14.36 -2.62 -1.05
CA LEU A 13 -14.19 -3.98 -0.51
C LEU A 13 -14.44 -3.95 0.98
N ASP A 14 -15.33 -4.83 1.45
CA ASP A 14 -15.51 -5.12 2.87
C ASP A 14 -14.68 -6.34 3.23
N GLY A 15 -13.73 -6.16 4.14
CA GLY A 15 -12.81 -7.21 4.59
C GLY A 15 -11.33 -6.81 4.49
N PRO A 16 -10.45 -7.74 4.89
CA PRO A 16 -9.00 -7.51 4.89
C PRO A 16 -8.44 -7.37 3.46
N VAL A 17 -7.33 -6.67 3.37
CA VAL A 17 -6.54 -6.57 2.14
C VAL A 17 -5.94 -7.94 1.82
N SER A 18 -6.00 -8.31 0.55
CA SER A 18 -5.29 -9.44 -0.03
C SER A 18 -4.33 -8.96 -1.12
N ASP A 19 -3.38 -9.79 -1.52
CA ASP A 19 -2.43 -9.47 -2.59
C ASP A 19 -3.13 -9.01 -3.90
N TYR A 20 -4.32 -9.57 -4.20
CA TYR A 20 -5.13 -9.15 -5.34
C TYR A 20 -5.77 -7.78 -5.13
N SER A 21 -6.32 -7.53 -3.93
CA SER A 21 -6.99 -6.25 -3.65
C SER A 21 -5.99 -5.10 -3.57
N GLU A 22 -4.75 -5.34 -3.19
CA GLU A 22 -3.69 -4.32 -3.25
C GLU A 22 -3.50 -3.74 -4.65
N SER A 23 -3.65 -4.56 -5.69
CA SER A 23 -3.53 -4.10 -7.07
C SER A 23 -4.76 -3.28 -7.51
N LEU A 24 -5.96 -3.64 -7.01
CA LEU A 24 -7.20 -2.89 -7.31
C LEU A 24 -7.20 -1.48 -6.71
N PHE A 25 -6.54 -1.32 -5.57
CA PHE A 25 -6.48 -0.05 -4.84
C PHE A 25 -5.16 0.70 -5.04
N ALA A 26 -4.43 0.38 -6.10
CA ALA A 26 -3.22 1.11 -6.46
C ALA A 26 -3.55 2.56 -6.83
N VAL A 27 -2.71 3.49 -6.36
CA VAL A 27 -2.79 4.90 -6.70
C VAL A 27 -1.47 5.41 -7.26
N GLY A 28 -1.55 6.35 -8.19
CA GLY A 28 -0.36 6.91 -8.82
C GLY A 28 -0.67 8.18 -9.62
N ASN A 29 0.37 8.96 -9.91
CA ASN A 29 0.29 10.23 -10.63
C ASN A 29 1.16 10.27 -11.90
N GLY A 30 1.59 9.08 -12.39
CA GLY A 30 2.48 8.96 -13.54
C GLY A 30 3.96 9.22 -13.22
N HIS A 31 4.31 9.59 -11.99
CA HIS A 31 5.69 9.73 -11.51
C HIS A 31 5.96 8.82 -10.32
N LEU A 32 5.09 8.84 -9.33
CA LEU A 32 5.09 7.93 -8.20
C LEU A 32 3.83 7.07 -8.22
N GLY A 33 3.94 5.85 -7.74
CA GLY A 33 2.83 4.94 -7.56
C GLY A 33 3.02 4.04 -6.36
N MET A 34 1.92 3.63 -5.74
CA MET A 34 1.92 2.70 -4.63
C MET A 34 0.77 1.71 -4.76
N ARG A 35 0.97 0.49 -4.28
CA ARG A 35 -0.10 -0.49 -4.15
C ARG A 35 -1.00 -0.15 -2.96
N GLY A 36 -2.22 -0.65 -3.00
CA GLY A 36 -3.22 -0.44 -1.96
C GLY A 36 -3.07 -1.35 -0.76
N PHE A 37 -1.86 -1.45 -0.19
CA PHE A 37 -1.58 -2.31 0.96
C PHE A 37 -2.27 -1.82 2.25
N SER A 38 -2.42 -2.72 3.22
CA SER A 38 -2.98 -2.40 4.52
C SER A 38 -1.96 -1.77 5.45
N LEU A 39 -2.30 -0.64 6.08
CA LEU A 39 -1.48 -0.06 7.14
C LEU A 39 -1.52 -0.88 8.44
N GLN A 40 -2.50 -1.77 8.60
CA GLN A 40 -2.60 -2.64 9.77
C GLN A 40 -1.83 -3.95 9.61
N THR A 41 -1.67 -4.41 8.38
CA THR A 41 -0.98 -5.68 8.16
C THR A 41 0.53 -5.43 8.13
N PRO A 42 1.29 -6.07 9.02
CA PRO A 42 2.73 -5.98 8.96
C PRO A 42 3.24 -6.52 7.62
N LYS A 43 4.26 -5.87 7.08
CA LYS A 43 5.01 -6.39 5.95
C LYS A 43 5.55 -7.78 6.30
N ARG A 44 5.23 -8.77 5.48
CA ARG A 44 5.64 -10.16 5.66
C ARG A 44 6.83 -10.51 4.78
N ARG A 45 6.93 -9.86 3.62
CA ARG A 45 7.92 -10.12 2.58
C ARG A 45 8.58 -8.81 2.16
N PRO A 46 9.83 -8.81 1.74
CA PRO A 46 10.53 -7.57 1.33
C PRO A 46 9.88 -6.83 0.15
N TYR A 47 9.04 -7.49 -0.64
CA TYR A 47 8.32 -6.92 -1.78
C TYR A 47 6.86 -6.54 -1.48
N ASP A 48 6.39 -6.73 -0.23
CA ASP A 48 5.12 -6.19 0.20
C ASP A 48 5.19 -4.66 0.32
N HIS A 49 4.06 -3.97 0.27
CA HIS A 49 3.95 -2.51 0.38
C HIS A 49 4.73 -1.77 -0.72
N ALA A 50 4.57 -2.22 -1.95
CA ALA A 50 5.36 -1.72 -3.06
C ALA A 50 5.06 -0.25 -3.40
N VAL A 51 6.13 0.53 -3.47
CA VAL A 51 6.16 1.91 -3.94
C VAL A 51 7.14 1.99 -5.11
N PHE A 52 6.76 2.66 -6.19
CA PHE A 52 7.55 2.76 -7.40
C PHE A 52 7.67 4.21 -7.88
N ARG A 53 8.77 4.48 -8.60
CA ARG A 53 8.98 5.71 -9.35
C ARG A 53 9.13 5.40 -10.84
N ALA A 54 8.39 6.11 -11.67
CA ALA A 54 8.51 6.01 -13.12
C ALA A 54 9.93 6.38 -13.58
N GLY A 55 10.45 5.60 -14.52
CA GLY A 55 11.79 5.78 -15.06
C GLY A 55 12.92 5.26 -14.16
N PHE A 56 12.62 4.58 -13.06
CA PHE A 56 13.61 3.99 -12.18
C PHE A 56 13.65 2.48 -12.39
N PHE A 57 14.57 2.06 -13.26
CA PHE A 57 14.69 0.67 -13.70
C PHE A 57 16.09 0.15 -13.45
N GLU A 58 16.19 -1.16 -13.25
CA GLU A 58 17.45 -1.89 -13.19
C GLU A 58 17.49 -2.99 -14.26
N PRO A 59 18.61 -3.14 -14.97
CA PRO A 59 18.79 -4.25 -15.89
C PRO A 59 18.96 -5.55 -15.10
N ILE A 60 18.07 -6.52 -15.33
CA ILE A 60 18.15 -7.86 -14.73
C ILE A 60 19.04 -8.77 -15.59
N ARG A 61 18.92 -8.65 -16.92
CA ARG A 61 19.68 -9.40 -17.93
C ARG A 61 19.65 -8.62 -19.25
N PRO A 62 20.50 -8.97 -20.24
CA PRO A 62 20.48 -8.32 -21.54
C PRO A 62 19.07 -8.24 -22.14
N GLY A 63 18.60 -7.02 -22.40
CA GLY A 63 17.29 -6.76 -23.00
C GLY A 63 16.10 -6.85 -22.03
N VAL A 64 16.30 -7.11 -20.74
CA VAL A 64 15.25 -7.16 -19.73
C VAL A 64 15.58 -6.21 -18.59
N THR A 65 14.68 -5.29 -18.31
CA THR A 65 14.73 -4.38 -17.16
C THR A 65 13.50 -4.56 -16.27
N ASP A 66 13.67 -4.34 -14.98
CA ASP A 66 12.59 -4.32 -14.01
C ASP A 66 12.48 -2.96 -13.34
N MET A 67 11.27 -2.59 -12.93
CA MET A 67 11.04 -1.36 -12.18
C MET A 67 11.44 -1.56 -10.72
N VAL A 68 12.36 -0.72 -10.25
CA VAL A 68 12.91 -0.86 -8.89
C VAL A 68 11.91 -0.39 -7.85
N GLN A 69 11.64 -1.24 -6.86
CA GLN A 69 10.83 -0.88 -5.71
C GLN A 69 11.61 0.12 -4.83
N LEU A 70 10.96 1.23 -4.48
CA LEU A 70 11.51 2.21 -3.55
C LEU A 70 11.33 1.75 -2.09
N PRO A 71 12.13 2.30 -1.16
CA PRO A 71 11.87 2.16 0.26
C PRO A 71 10.43 2.50 0.63
N ASP A 72 9.83 1.70 1.51
CA ASP A 72 8.49 1.99 2.04
C ASP A 72 8.56 3.16 3.03
N ALA A 73 8.23 4.36 2.54
CA ALA A 73 8.14 5.59 3.33
C ALA A 73 6.71 5.85 3.85
N LEU A 74 5.78 4.95 3.58
CA LEU A 74 4.37 5.06 3.96
C LEU A 74 4.01 4.14 5.13
N GLY A 75 5.00 3.54 5.77
CA GLY A 75 4.87 2.70 6.94
C GLY A 75 4.31 3.49 8.13
N LEU A 76 3.00 3.56 8.21
CA LEU A 76 2.27 4.22 9.31
C LEU A 76 1.38 3.18 9.97
N ARG A 77 1.64 2.88 11.24
CA ARG A 77 0.91 1.86 12.00
C ARG A 77 0.28 2.43 13.24
N VAL A 78 -0.91 1.95 13.55
CA VAL A 78 -1.57 2.17 14.82
C VAL A 78 -1.46 0.88 15.62
N ALA A 79 -0.83 0.95 16.79
CA ALA A 79 -0.70 -0.21 17.68
C ALA A 79 -2.05 -0.49 18.31
N GLU A 80 -2.74 -1.48 17.79
CA GLU A 80 -4.01 -1.96 18.30
C GLU A 80 -4.18 -3.45 17.98
N GLU A 81 -5.06 -4.12 18.72
CA GLU A 81 -5.49 -5.50 18.45
C GLU A 81 -6.11 -5.63 17.05
N GLU A 82 -6.18 -6.86 16.53
CA GLU A 82 -6.77 -7.12 15.22
C GLU A 82 -8.14 -6.45 15.06
N PRO A 83 -8.34 -5.68 13.99
CA PRO A 83 -9.58 -4.96 13.80
C PRO A 83 -10.75 -5.92 13.51
N ALA A 84 -11.88 -5.68 14.14
CA ALA A 84 -13.10 -6.46 13.92
C ALA A 84 -13.77 -6.17 12.58
N GLU A 85 -13.69 -4.92 12.12
CA GLU A 85 -14.32 -4.43 10.91
C GLU A 85 -13.30 -3.70 10.06
N VAL A 86 -13.15 -4.11 8.80
CA VAL A 86 -12.24 -3.48 7.84
C VAL A 86 -13.01 -3.19 6.56
N SER A 87 -12.85 -1.99 6.03
CA SER A 87 -13.37 -1.62 4.72
C SER A 87 -12.35 -0.79 3.94
N GLN A 88 -12.46 -0.85 2.61
CA GLN A 88 -11.57 -0.17 1.70
C GLN A 88 -12.36 0.44 0.56
N GLU A 89 -11.95 1.61 0.13
CA GLU A 89 -12.60 2.35 -0.94
C GLU A 89 -11.56 3.14 -1.75
N LEU A 90 -11.64 3.05 -3.07
CA LEU A 90 -10.93 3.92 -3.99
C LEU A 90 -11.95 4.79 -4.73
N ASP A 91 -11.86 6.10 -4.53
CA ASP A 91 -12.58 7.09 -5.31
C ASP A 91 -11.76 7.42 -6.57
N LEU A 92 -12.25 7.00 -7.73
CA LEU A 92 -11.59 7.20 -9.01
C LEU A 92 -11.66 8.64 -9.53
N ARG A 93 -12.51 9.51 -8.95
CA ARG A 93 -12.56 10.93 -9.31
C ARG A 93 -11.45 11.72 -8.66
N THR A 94 -11.17 11.38 -7.41
CA THR A 94 -10.16 12.09 -6.59
C THR A 94 -8.83 11.38 -6.53
N GLY A 95 -8.80 10.08 -6.89
CA GLY A 95 -7.61 9.24 -6.74
C GLY A 95 -7.26 8.97 -5.27
N ILE A 96 -8.22 9.10 -4.37
CA ILE A 96 -8.01 8.86 -2.94
C ILE A 96 -8.39 7.43 -2.61
N PHE A 97 -7.44 6.70 -2.06
CA PHE A 97 -7.66 5.39 -1.45
C PHE A 97 -7.87 5.55 0.04
N THR A 98 -9.02 5.10 0.53
CA THR A 98 -9.42 5.17 1.94
C THR A 98 -9.53 3.76 2.52
N GLN A 99 -8.86 3.54 3.65
CA GLN A 99 -9.04 2.37 4.49
C GLN A 99 -9.68 2.77 5.81
N ARG A 100 -10.66 2.01 6.26
CA ARG A 100 -11.28 2.18 7.57
C ARG A 100 -11.23 0.86 8.32
N TRP A 101 -10.93 0.95 9.59
CA TRP A 101 -11.03 -0.19 10.50
C TRP A 101 -11.47 0.27 11.87
N ARG A 102 -12.11 -0.64 12.56
CA ARG A 102 -12.62 -0.43 13.90
C ARG A 102 -12.02 -1.45 14.83
N GLY A 103 -11.21 -1.01 15.75
CA GLY A 103 -10.72 -1.80 16.86
C GLY A 103 -11.66 -1.70 18.07
N ARG A 104 -11.20 -2.16 19.20
CA ARG A 104 -11.97 -2.13 20.44
C ARG A 104 -12.06 -0.72 21.04
N THR A 105 -10.97 0.01 21.01
CA THR A 105 -10.83 1.32 21.68
C THR A 105 -10.65 2.47 20.72
N VAL A 106 -10.28 2.21 19.47
CA VAL A 106 -10.02 3.23 18.44
C VAL A 106 -10.66 2.82 17.11
N ALA A 107 -11.28 3.77 16.44
CA ALA A 107 -11.61 3.67 15.03
C ALA A 107 -10.63 4.51 14.20
N VAL A 108 -10.21 3.99 13.06
CA VAL A 108 -9.19 4.60 12.23
C VAL A 108 -9.68 4.76 10.79
N GLU A 109 -9.44 5.94 10.23
CA GLU A 109 -9.55 6.20 8.80
C GLU A 109 -8.17 6.63 8.29
N ALA A 110 -7.66 5.90 7.31
CA ALA A 110 -6.41 6.21 6.62
C ALA A 110 -6.70 6.51 5.15
N GLN A 111 -6.30 7.69 4.70
CA GLN A 111 -6.42 8.11 3.32
C GLN A 111 -5.04 8.24 2.69
N ARG A 112 -4.90 7.75 1.46
CA ARG A 112 -3.64 7.84 0.70
C ARG A 112 -3.91 8.34 -0.71
N MET A 113 -3.02 9.18 -1.20
CA MET A 113 -3.07 9.68 -2.57
C MET A 113 -1.68 9.99 -3.11
N ALA A 114 -1.54 9.94 -4.43
CA ALA A 114 -0.41 10.50 -5.15
C ALA A 114 -0.82 11.91 -5.66
N SER A 115 -0.08 12.94 -5.28
CA SER A 115 -0.41 14.32 -5.62
C SER A 115 -0.26 14.55 -7.13
N MET A 116 -1.27 15.17 -7.76
CA MET A 116 -1.22 15.62 -9.14
C MET A 116 -0.60 17.02 -9.26
N ALA A 117 -0.68 17.84 -8.21
CA ALA A 117 -0.12 19.19 -8.18
C ALA A 117 1.41 19.17 -7.98
N ASP A 118 1.89 18.33 -7.09
CA ASP A 118 3.31 18.03 -6.93
C ASP A 118 3.53 16.52 -7.11
N ARG A 119 4.07 16.16 -8.25
CA ARG A 119 4.23 14.74 -8.64
C ARG A 119 5.27 13.98 -7.81
N GLN A 120 6.03 14.65 -6.98
CA GLN A 120 7.01 14.03 -6.08
C GLN A 120 6.42 13.63 -4.72
N LEU A 121 5.14 13.92 -4.47
CA LEU A 121 4.49 13.68 -3.20
C LEU A 121 3.54 12.48 -3.24
N LEU A 122 3.74 11.58 -2.31
CA LEU A 122 2.75 10.62 -1.82
C LEU A 122 2.27 11.11 -0.44
N CYS A 123 0.97 11.19 -0.26
CA CYS A 123 0.37 11.73 0.95
C CYS A 123 -0.41 10.65 1.70
N VAL A 124 -0.25 10.65 3.02
CA VAL A 124 -1.05 9.84 3.94
C VAL A 124 -1.72 10.78 4.95
N ARG A 125 -3.02 10.62 5.13
CA ARG A 125 -3.78 11.26 6.20
C ARG A 125 -4.33 10.18 7.11
N LEU A 126 -4.11 10.31 8.41
CA LEU A 126 -4.63 9.41 9.42
C LEU A 126 -5.58 10.16 10.33
N VAL A 127 -6.75 9.60 10.56
CA VAL A 127 -7.74 10.09 11.52
C VAL A 127 -8.01 8.98 12.52
N LEU A 128 -7.79 9.29 13.79
CA LEU A 128 -8.04 8.40 14.92
C LEU A 128 -9.25 8.93 15.69
N THR A 129 -10.21 8.08 15.97
CA THR A 129 -11.37 8.38 16.80
C THR A 129 -11.35 7.46 18.00
N ALA A 130 -11.19 8.02 19.20
CA ALA A 130 -11.30 7.28 20.44
C ALA A 130 -12.74 6.82 20.65
N LEU A 131 -12.93 5.55 20.94
CA LEU A 131 -14.22 4.92 21.24
C LEU A 131 -14.43 4.75 22.75
N SER A 132 -13.35 4.88 23.51
CA SER A 132 -13.30 4.89 24.98
C SER A 132 -12.08 5.67 25.43
N ASP A 133 -11.93 5.88 26.73
CA ASP A 133 -10.68 6.43 27.28
C ASP A 133 -9.53 5.47 27.00
N THR A 134 -8.56 5.92 26.22
CA THR A 134 -7.47 5.07 25.74
C THR A 134 -6.25 5.91 25.32
N GLU A 135 -5.10 5.25 25.31
CA GLU A 135 -3.90 5.75 24.65
C GLU A 135 -3.71 4.99 23.34
N ALA A 136 -3.39 5.69 22.27
CA ALA A 136 -3.10 5.09 20.97
C ALA A 136 -1.66 5.41 20.56
N GLU A 137 -0.89 4.39 20.28
CA GLU A 137 0.46 4.54 19.74
C GLU A 137 0.41 4.56 18.21
N VAL A 138 0.97 5.60 17.60
CA VAL A 138 1.16 5.70 16.15
C VAL A 138 2.63 5.64 15.84
N ARG A 139 3.04 4.67 15.02
CA ARG A 139 4.40 4.52 14.53
C ARG A 139 4.48 4.92 13.06
N SER A 140 5.46 5.76 12.74
CA SER A 140 5.85 6.05 11.37
C SER A 140 7.24 5.47 11.13
N GLU A 141 7.38 4.68 10.07
CA GLU A 141 8.61 3.96 9.77
C GLU A 141 9.02 4.21 8.31
N LEU A 142 10.32 4.27 8.08
CA LEU A 142 10.93 4.20 6.77
C LEU A 142 11.62 2.84 6.65
N ASP A 143 11.04 1.93 5.88
CA ASP A 143 11.63 0.61 5.66
C ASP A 143 12.35 0.56 4.31
N ALA A 144 13.68 0.49 4.39
CA ALA A 144 14.55 0.36 3.23
C ALA A 144 14.87 -1.11 2.88
N GLN A 145 14.42 -2.09 3.67
CA GLN A 145 14.59 -3.51 3.37
C GLN A 145 13.51 -3.98 2.40
N VAL A 146 13.58 -3.46 1.19
CA VAL A 146 12.66 -3.77 0.10
C VAL A 146 13.40 -4.45 -1.05
N CYS A 147 12.69 -5.24 -1.81
CA CYS A 147 13.17 -5.82 -3.06
C CYS A 147 11.99 -5.98 -4.03
N ASN A 148 12.29 -6.16 -5.29
CA ASN A 148 11.28 -6.48 -6.29
C ASN A 148 10.65 -7.85 -6.00
N LEU A 149 9.42 -8.04 -6.49
CA LEU A 149 8.76 -9.33 -6.45
C LEU A 149 9.65 -10.38 -7.14
N PRO A 150 9.95 -11.49 -6.46
CA PRO A 150 10.69 -12.58 -7.09
C PRO A 150 9.92 -13.14 -8.28
N VAL A 151 10.59 -13.27 -9.42
CA VAL A 151 10.02 -13.74 -10.69
C VAL A 151 9.44 -15.16 -10.61
N HIS A 152 9.77 -15.93 -9.58
CA HIS A 152 9.14 -17.23 -9.34
C HIS A 152 7.64 -17.16 -9.04
N ASP A 153 7.19 -16.04 -8.50
CA ASP A 153 5.79 -15.80 -8.17
C ASP A 153 5.02 -15.17 -9.35
N ASP A 154 5.72 -14.74 -10.40
CA ASP A 154 5.14 -14.28 -11.65
C ASP A 154 5.16 -15.40 -12.69
N GLN A 155 4.00 -15.91 -13.06
CA GLN A 155 3.85 -16.99 -14.05
C GLN A 155 4.32 -16.58 -15.45
N MET A 156 4.56 -15.31 -15.70
CA MET A 156 4.97 -14.78 -17.00
C MET A 156 6.49 -14.70 -17.20
N VAL A 157 7.28 -14.75 -16.14
CA VAL A 157 8.73 -14.60 -16.19
C VAL A 157 9.42 -15.72 -15.43
N ARG A 158 10.31 -16.44 -16.08
CA ARG A 158 10.90 -17.70 -15.55
C ARG A 158 12.20 -17.55 -14.75
N GLU A 159 12.73 -16.35 -14.57
CA GLU A 159 14.01 -16.15 -13.84
C GLU A 159 14.00 -14.85 -13.02
N THR A 160 14.46 -14.96 -11.78
CA THR A 160 14.45 -13.88 -10.80
C THR A 160 15.83 -13.39 -10.47
N GLN A 161 15.98 -12.09 -10.34
CA GLN A 161 16.96 -11.51 -9.45
C GLN A 161 16.26 -10.56 -8.48
N THR A 162 16.54 -10.74 -7.20
CA THR A 162 16.10 -9.82 -6.16
C THR A 162 17.08 -8.66 -6.10
N VAL A 163 16.64 -7.47 -6.42
CA VAL A 163 17.44 -6.26 -6.30
C VAL A 163 17.15 -5.64 -4.93
N ARG A 164 18.19 -5.50 -4.11
CA ARG A 164 18.12 -4.74 -2.84
C ARG A 164 18.72 -3.37 -3.08
N LEU A 165 18.00 -2.32 -2.72
CA LEU A 165 18.46 -0.94 -2.88
C LEU A 165 19.45 -0.52 -1.80
N LEU A 166 19.39 -1.14 -0.63
CA LEU A 166 20.27 -0.83 0.51
C LEU A 166 20.73 -2.14 1.16
N THR A 167 22.01 -2.26 1.37
CA THR A 167 22.66 -3.33 2.14
C THR A 167 23.19 -2.76 3.46
#